data_4ce9516724c1db805a38eebe29cab151
#
_entry.id   4ce9516724c1db805a38eebe29cab151
#
_cell.length_a   1.000
_cell.length_b   1.000
_cell.length_c   1.000
_cell.angle_alpha   90.00
_cell.angle_beta   90.00
_cell.angle_gamma   90.00
#
_symmetry.space_group_name_H-M   'P 1'
#
loop_
_entity.id
_entity.type
_entity.pdbx_description
1 polymer ?
#
loop_
_entity_poly.entity_id
_entity_poly.type
_entity_poly.pdbx_seq_one_letter_code
_entity_poly.pdbx_strand_id
1 'polypeptide(L)'
;MSIKVLDLFSGIGGFSLGLERAGMETVAFCENDKFCQKVLAKHWPDIPTHENIEDLDGQQYRGTVELVCGGFPCQPYSIASRGRLGAEDDRALWPEMLRVIQEVEPVWVICENVPGIINMELDNVLSDLESEGHSCQSFIIPACAVDAPHRRDRVWVVAHSISKGLERLAGNVAGKQKPGRVDKKKNRPASKKAVLAGKPGRWRDESGVCRVCHGVSRRVDRIRSLGNAVVPQVVEVLGRMVMEVENE
;
A
#
# COMPACT_ATOMS: atom_id res chain seq x y z
N MET A 1 0.84 17.85 -9.02
CA MET A 1 2.03 17.51 -8.20
C MET A 1 2.05 16.01 -8.02
N SER A 2 3.23 15.37 -7.90
CA SER A 2 3.30 13.92 -7.65
C SER A 2 3.09 13.66 -6.16
N ILE A 3 2.27 12.66 -5.78
CA ILE A 3 2.11 12.21 -4.40
C ILE A 3 3.41 11.53 -3.96
N LYS A 4 3.99 11.98 -2.84
CA LYS A 4 5.20 11.41 -2.26
C LYS A 4 4.88 10.28 -1.31
N VAL A 5 5.60 9.18 -1.45
CA VAL A 5 5.32 7.89 -0.79
C VAL A 5 6.44 7.49 0.15
N LEU A 6 6.09 7.09 1.37
CA LEU A 6 6.94 6.33 2.28
C LEU A 6 6.47 4.86 2.28
N ASP A 7 7.35 3.95 1.82
CA ASP A 7 7.07 2.52 1.69
C ASP A 7 7.69 1.76 2.86
N LEU A 8 6.83 1.31 3.79
CA LEU A 8 7.20 0.57 4.99
C LEU A 8 7.10 -0.93 4.74
N PHE A 9 7.99 -1.71 5.36
CA PHE A 9 8.09 -3.17 5.12
C PHE A 9 8.19 -3.48 3.63
N SER A 10 9.00 -2.69 2.95
CA SER A 10 9.02 -2.53 1.48
C SER A 10 9.28 -3.83 0.73
N GLY A 11 9.88 -4.84 1.37
CA GLY A 11 10.28 -6.07 0.73
C GLY A 11 11.17 -5.81 -0.48
N ILE A 12 10.76 -6.31 -1.63
CA ILE A 12 11.46 -6.07 -2.91
C ILE A 12 10.88 -4.88 -3.70
N GLY A 13 10.14 -3.98 -3.04
CA GLY A 13 9.62 -2.75 -3.65
C GLY A 13 8.33 -2.94 -4.46
N GLY A 14 7.47 -3.87 -4.06
CA GLY A 14 6.23 -4.15 -4.78
C GLY A 14 5.22 -3.01 -4.73
N PHE A 15 5.09 -2.33 -3.59
CA PHE A 15 4.27 -1.12 -3.43
C PHE A 15 4.81 0.01 -4.29
N SER A 16 6.07 0.36 -4.13
CA SER A 16 6.70 1.45 -4.88
C SER A 16 6.59 1.24 -6.39
N LEU A 17 6.86 0.04 -6.89
CA LEU A 17 6.70 -0.25 -8.33
C LEU A 17 5.27 -0.01 -8.83
N GLY A 18 4.25 -0.36 -8.04
CA GLY A 18 2.85 -0.15 -8.40
C GLY A 18 2.44 1.32 -8.34
N LEU A 19 2.82 2.01 -7.27
CA LEU A 19 2.48 3.43 -7.06
C LEU A 19 3.20 4.35 -8.07
N GLU A 20 4.47 4.07 -8.40
CA GLU A 20 5.20 4.80 -9.46
C GLU A 20 4.53 4.65 -10.84
N ARG A 21 4.00 3.46 -11.16
CA ARG A 21 3.21 3.27 -12.38
C ARG A 21 1.89 4.04 -12.38
N ALA A 22 1.37 4.36 -11.19
CA ALA A 22 0.22 5.25 -11.04
C ALA A 22 0.58 6.73 -11.12
N GLY A 23 1.88 7.09 -11.14
CA GLY A 23 2.37 8.47 -11.25
C GLY A 23 2.79 9.09 -9.91
N MET A 24 2.95 8.29 -8.86
CA MET A 24 3.47 8.70 -7.56
C MET A 24 4.99 8.61 -7.48
N GLU A 25 5.59 9.14 -6.43
CA GLU A 25 7.04 9.18 -6.23
C GLU A 25 7.41 8.59 -4.87
N THR A 26 8.16 7.49 -4.85
CA THR A 26 8.71 6.94 -3.62
C THR A 26 9.89 7.78 -3.16
N VAL A 27 9.87 8.22 -1.90
CA VAL A 27 10.93 9.08 -1.33
C VAL A 27 11.77 8.38 -0.27
N ALA A 28 11.27 7.30 0.35
CA ALA A 28 12.04 6.49 1.27
C ALA A 28 11.44 5.08 1.42
N PHE A 29 12.30 4.14 1.80
CA PHE A 29 11.97 2.77 2.16
C PHE A 29 12.26 2.50 3.63
N CYS A 30 11.51 1.54 4.24
CA CYS A 30 11.90 0.90 5.48
C CYS A 30 11.82 -0.62 5.31
N GLU A 31 12.98 -1.31 5.40
CA GLU A 31 13.09 -2.75 5.15
C GLU A 31 14.28 -3.36 5.92
N ASN A 32 14.03 -4.39 6.73
CA ASN A 32 15.06 -5.00 7.57
C ASN A 32 15.80 -6.18 6.93
N ASP A 33 15.21 -6.84 5.93
CA ASP A 33 15.84 -7.99 5.24
C ASP A 33 16.95 -7.52 4.30
N LYS A 34 18.17 -7.95 4.57
CA LYS A 34 19.37 -7.56 3.81
C LYS A 34 19.34 -7.96 2.33
N PHE A 35 18.58 -9.01 1.97
CA PHE A 35 18.41 -9.39 0.57
C PHE A 35 17.45 -8.42 -0.12
N CYS A 36 16.35 -8.07 0.54
CA CYS A 36 15.39 -7.09 0.03
C CYS A 36 16.03 -5.71 -0.12
N GLN A 37 16.80 -5.23 0.86
CA GLN A 37 17.57 -3.98 0.76
C GLN A 37 18.48 -3.94 -0.47
N LYS A 38 19.15 -5.06 -0.80
CA LYS A 38 19.99 -5.14 -2.01
C LYS A 38 19.19 -5.07 -3.30
N VAL A 39 17.95 -5.56 -3.30
CA VAL A 39 17.05 -5.43 -4.44
C VAL A 39 16.58 -3.99 -4.58
N LEU A 40 16.19 -3.35 -3.47
CA LEU A 40 15.80 -1.93 -3.44
C LEU A 40 16.94 -1.04 -3.95
N ALA A 41 18.14 -1.15 -3.37
CA ALA A 41 19.31 -0.37 -3.79
C ALA A 41 19.70 -0.57 -5.26
N LYS A 42 19.38 -1.73 -5.85
CA LYS A 42 19.63 -1.99 -7.27
C LYS A 42 18.64 -1.26 -8.19
N HIS A 43 17.36 -1.16 -7.77
CA HIS A 43 16.29 -0.63 -8.62
C HIS A 43 16.00 0.84 -8.32
N TRP A 44 16.27 1.29 -7.09
CA TRP A 44 16.10 2.67 -6.61
C TRP A 44 17.37 3.12 -5.87
N PRO A 45 18.51 3.28 -6.58
CA PRO A 45 19.81 3.57 -5.95
C PRO A 45 19.86 4.91 -5.20
N ASP A 46 19.02 5.86 -5.59
CA ASP A 46 18.99 7.21 -5.03
C ASP A 46 17.98 7.38 -3.89
N ILE A 47 17.15 6.35 -3.61
CA ILE A 47 16.13 6.39 -2.57
C ILE A 47 16.71 5.81 -1.27
N PRO A 48 16.68 6.56 -0.14
CA PRO A 48 17.17 6.08 1.14
C PRO A 48 16.34 4.90 1.66
N THR A 49 17.04 3.94 2.28
CA THR A 49 16.41 2.78 2.91
C THR A 49 16.78 2.75 4.39
N HIS A 50 15.77 2.91 5.26
CA HIS A 50 15.88 2.70 6.69
C HIS A 50 15.85 1.21 6.99
N GLU A 51 16.69 0.77 7.92
CA GLU A 51 16.84 -0.67 8.21
C GLU A 51 15.76 -1.18 9.17
N ASN A 52 15.45 -0.41 10.21
CA ASN A 52 14.53 -0.82 11.26
C ASN A 52 13.43 0.20 11.46
N ILE A 53 12.19 -0.26 11.51
CA ILE A 53 11.03 0.63 11.69
C ILE A 53 11.01 1.27 13.08
N GLU A 54 11.52 0.57 14.10
CA GLU A 54 11.59 1.07 15.48
C GLU A 54 12.51 2.30 15.59
N ASP A 55 13.55 2.39 14.74
CA ASP A 55 14.51 3.49 14.70
C ASP A 55 14.09 4.59 13.71
N LEU A 56 13.03 4.39 12.94
CA LEU A 56 12.57 5.35 11.94
C LEU A 56 11.87 6.53 12.63
N ASP A 57 12.42 7.71 12.50
CA ASP A 57 11.76 8.97 12.85
C ASP A 57 10.86 9.43 11.70
N GLY A 58 9.55 9.25 11.86
CA GLY A 58 8.56 9.64 10.86
C GLY A 58 8.38 11.16 10.76
N GLN A 59 8.73 11.92 11.79
CA GLN A 59 8.55 13.38 11.81
C GLN A 59 9.34 14.09 10.70
N GLN A 60 10.49 13.54 10.29
CA GLN A 60 11.28 14.07 9.17
C GLN A 60 10.52 14.07 7.84
N TYR A 61 9.46 13.27 7.71
CA TYR A 61 8.62 13.13 6.52
C TYR A 61 7.31 13.91 6.60
N ARG A 62 6.99 14.48 7.77
CA ARG A 62 5.76 15.26 7.99
C ARG A 62 5.69 16.45 7.03
N GLY A 63 4.54 16.63 6.39
CA GLY A 63 4.32 17.69 5.41
C GLY A 63 4.99 17.50 4.05
N THR A 64 5.82 16.45 3.91
CA THR A 64 6.45 16.07 2.64
C THR A 64 5.82 14.82 2.06
N VAL A 65 5.65 13.78 2.87
CA VAL A 65 5.01 12.52 2.48
C VAL A 65 3.50 12.65 2.58
N GLU A 66 2.81 12.31 1.52
CA GLU A 66 1.36 12.37 1.43
C GLU A 66 0.72 10.99 1.52
N LEU A 67 1.48 9.92 1.24
CA LEU A 67 1.02 8.54 1.31
C LEU A 67 2.03 7.66 2.05
N VAL A 68 1.55 6.97 3.10
CA VAL A 68 2.29 5.89 3.77
C VAL A 68 1.68 4.56 3.34
N CYS A 69 2.51 3.63 2.88
CA CYS A 69 2.06 2.28 2.53
C CYS A 69 2.92 1.21 3.20
N GLY A 70 2.35 0.00 3.32
CA GLY A 70 3.11 -1.12 3.84
C GLY A 70 2.31 -2.41 4.01
N GLY A 71 3.03 -3.53 3.91
CA GLY A 71 2.53 -4.86 4.25
C GLY A 71 3.16 -5.32 5.56
N PHE A 72 2.60 -4.90 6.70
CA PHE A 72 3.19 -5.21 8.00
C PHE A 72 3.14 -6.71 8.32
N PRO A 73 4.19 -7.26 8.99
CA PRO A 73 4.25 -8.67 9.33
C PRO A 73 3.06 -9.11 10.18
N CYS A 74 2.36 -10.16 9.73
CA CYS A 74 1.21 -10.77 10.40
C CYS A 74 1.61 -12.18 10.91
N GLN A 75 2.80 -12.35 11.45
CA GLN A 75 3.35 -13.67 11.78
C GLN A 75 2.78 -14.36 13.02
N PRO A 76 2.21 -13.70 14.04
CA PRO A 76 1.43 -14.44 15.03
C PRO A 76 0.18 -15.09 14.42
N TYR A 77 -0.29 -14.59 13.31
CA TYR A 77 -1.62 -14.83 12.71
C TYR A 77 -1.60 -15.77 11.49
N SER A 78 -0.43 -16.26 11.06
CA SER A 78 -0.40 -17.20 9.94
C SER A 78 -0.86 -18.60 10.39
N ILE A 79 -1.76 -19.21 9.62
CA ILE A 79 -2.29 -20.57 9.82
C ILE A 79 -1.16 -21.62 9.94
N ALA A 80 0.05 -21.30 9.48
CA ALA A 80 1.24 -22.15 9.55
C ALA A 80 1.86 -22.19 10.94
N SER A 81 1.59 -21.22 11.82
CA SER A 81 2.13 -21.17 13.19
C SER A 81 1.12 -21.68 14.21
N ARG A 82 0.65 -22.93 14.05
CA ARG A 82 -0.20 -23.59 15.03
C ARG A 82 0.47 -23.58 16.41
N GLY A 83 -0.01 -22.71 17.32
CA GLY A 83 0.26 -22.79 18.75
C GLY A 83 1.08 -21.67 19.37
N ARG A 84 1.17 -20.46 18.80
CA ARG A 84 1.81 -19.32 19.46
C ARG A 84 0.88 -18.10 19.53
N LEU A 85 0.94 -17.49 20.69
CA LEU A 85 0.09 -16.48 21.29
C LEU A 85 0.08 -15.14 20.53
N GLY A 86 -1.06 -14.43 20.66
CA GLY A 86 -1.51 -13.19 20.05
C GLY A 86 -0.63 -11.93 20.17
N ALA A 87 -1.24 -10.79 20.42
CA ALA A 87 -0.69 -9.43 20.35
C ALA A 87 0.58 -9.12 21.19
N GLU A 88 1.07 -10.04 22.00
CA GLU A 88 2.31 -9.92 22.78
C GLU A 88 3.55 -10.53 22.05
N ASP A 89 3.40 -10.91 20.76
CA ASP A 89 4.54 -11.44 19.99
C ASP A 89 5.31 -10.24 19.39
N ASP A 90 6.61 -10.11 19.72
CA ASP A 90 7.58 -9.12 19.21
C ASP A 90 7.60 -8.94 17.68
N ARG A 91 6.83 -9.77 16.96
CA ARG A 91 6.69 -9.74 15.50
C ARG A 91 5.43 -9.05 15.00
N ALA A 92 4.55 -8.56 15.90
CA ALA A 92 3.40 -7.75 15.54
C ALA A 92 3.85 -6.29 15.37
N LEU A 93 4.10 -5.87 14.14
CA LEU A 93 4.63 -4.54 13.85
C LEU A 93 3.57 -3.52 13.41
N TRP A 94 2.28 -3.82 13.61
CA TRP A 94 1.22 -2.84 13.41
C TRP A 94 1.37 -1.60 14.31
N PRO A 95 1.68 -1.72 15.61
CA PRO A 95 1.88 -0.54 16.47
C PRO A 95 2.98 0.39 15.97
N GLU A 96 4.07 -0.17 15.42
CA GLU A 96 5.15 0.65 14.84
C GLU A 96 4.72 1.33 13.54
N MET A 97 3.96 0.65 12.69
CA MET A 97 3.39 1.28 11.50
C MET A 97 2.44 2.43 11.88
N LEU A 98 1.59 2.21 12.88
CA LEU A 98 0.68 3.24 13.40
C LEU A 98 1.46 4.45 13.96
N ARG A 99 2.52 4.21 14.74
CA ARG A 99 3.41 5.27 15.24
C ARG A 99 3.97 6.12 14.10
N VAL A 100 4.49 5.48 13.06
CA VAL A 100 5.01 6.21 11.89
C VAL A 100 3.90 7.01 11.18
N ILE A 101 2.68 6.45 11.06
CA ILE A 101 1.52 7.17 10.50
C ILE A 101 1.19 8.41 11.35
N GLN A 102 1.19 8.30 12.68
CA GLN A 102 0.97 9.42 13.61
C GLN A 102 2.06 10.50 13.49
N GLU A 103 3.31 10.10 13.30
CA GLU A 103 4.44 11.03 13.14
C GLU A 103 4.42 11.75 11.80
N VAL A 104 4.12 11.04 10.71
CA VAL A 104 4.08 11.58 9.34
C VAL A 104 2.83 12.42 9.09
N GLU A 105 1.70 12.03 9.67
CA GLU A 105 0.36 12.59 9.38
C GLU A 105 0.07 12.60 7.87
N PRO A 106 0.08 11.44 7.18
CA PRO A 106 -0.14 11.41 5.75
C PRO A 106 -1.59 11.74 5.38
N VAL A 107 -1.85 12.06 4.12
CA VAL A 107 -3.21 12.19 3.56
C VAL A 107 -3.81 10.82 3.32
N TRP A 108 -2.98 9.87 2.85
CA TRP A 108 -3.39 8.52 2.48
C TRP A 108 -2.58 7.46 3.22
N VAL A 109 -3.25 6.38 3.59
CA VAL A 109 -2.60 5.15 4.07
C VAL A 109 -3.09 3.98 3.25
N ILE A 110 -2.17 3.12 2.79
CA ILE A 110 -2.50 1.86 2.10
C ILE A 110 -1.79 0.71 2.81
N CYS A 111 -2.56 -0.15 3.48
CA CYS A 111 -2.04 -1.33 4.13
C CYS A 111 -2.42 -2.60 3.37
N GLU A 112 -1.54 -3.60 3.38
CA GLU A 112 -1.82 -4.94 2.84
C GLU A 112 -1.56 -6.01 3.88
N ASN A 113 -2.38 -7.06 3.86
CA ASN A 113 -2.13 -8.23 4.69
C ASN A 113 -2.80 -9.49 4.12
N VAL A 114 -2.49 -10.63 4.73
CA VAL A 114 -3.13 -11.92 4.40
C VAL A 114 -4.57 -11.97 4.91
N PRO A 115 -5.48 -12.80 4.32
CA PRO A 115 -6.88 -12.89 4.74
C PRO A 115 -7.09 -13.27 6.21
N GLY A 116 -6.10 -13.90 6.85
CA GLY A 116 -6.14 -14.23 8.28
C GLY A 116 -6.32 -13.04 9.21
N ILE A 117 -5.92 -11.83 8.78
CA ILE A 117 -6.06 -10.59 9.56
C ILE A 117 -7.52 -10.25 9.88
N ILE A 118 -8.47 -10.67 9.03
CA ILE A 118 -9.90 -10.33 9.16
C ILE A 118 -10.47 -10.74 10.53
N ASN A 119 -10.08 -11.90 11.02
CA ASN A 119 -10.61 -12.44 12.27
C ASN A 119 -9.77 -12.09 13.49
N MET A 120 -8.67 -11.40 13.32
CA MET A 120 -7.65 -11.26 14.36
C MET A 120 -7.30 -9.81 14.69
N GLU A 121 -7.08 -8.96 13.69
CA GLU A 121 -6.51 -7.63 13.88
C GLU A 121 -7.17 -6.54 13.03
N LEU A 122 -7.98 -6.90 12.01
CA LEU A 122 -8.51 -5.92 11.06
C LEU A 122 -9.35 -4.83 11.77
N ASP A 123 -10.17 -5.22 12.74
CA ASP A 123 -11.01 -4.28 13.48
C ASP A 123 -10.16 -3.28 14.28
N ASN A 124 -9.05 -3.74 14.89
CA ASN A 124 -8.11 -2.86 15.58
C ASN A 124 -7.43 -1.89 14.61
N VAL A 125 -6.94 -2.41 13.47
CA VAL A 125 -6.31 -1.57 12.42
C VAL A 125 -7.25 -0.47 11.95
N LEU A 126 -8.52 -0.80 11.69
CA LEU A 126 -9.52 0.18 11.25
C LEU A 126 -9.82 1.19 12.37
N SER A 127 -10.04 0.72 13.61
CA SER A 127 -10.32 1.58 14.77
C SER A 127 -9.17 2.52 15.08
N ASP A 128 -7.94 2.06 14.99
CA ASP A 128 -6.74 2.87 15.23
C ASP A 128 -6.63 3.98 14.18
N LEU A 129 -6.77 3.65 12.89
CA LEU A 129 -6.74 4.65 11.80
C LEU A 129 -7.89 5.65 11.88
N GLU A 130 -9.10 5.20 12.25
CA GLU A 130 -10.25 6.08 12.46
C GLU A 130 -10.03 7.02 13.66
N SER A 131 -9.37 6.53 14.72
CA SER A 131 -8.99 7.35 15.88
C SER A 131 -7.99 8.45 15.52
N GLU A 132 -7.15 8.21 14.50
CA GLU A 132 -6.24 9.20 13.92
C GLU A 132 -6.90 10.11 12.87
N GLY A 133 -8.22 10.07 12.76
CA GLY A 133 -9.00 10.95 11.89
C GLY A 133 -9.01 10.55 10.41
N HIS A 134 -8.78 9.28 10.12
CA HIS A 134 -8.92 8.75 8.77
C HIS A 134 -10.30 8.12 8.53
N SER A 135 -10.81 8.24 7.33
CA SER A 135 -11.92 7.43 6.83
C SER A 135 -11.36 6.19 6.15
N CYS A 136 -11.75 5.02 6.64
CA CYS A 136 -11.15 3.75 6.24
C CYS A 136 -12.08 2.90 5.38
N GLN A 137 -11.52 2.18 4.41
CA GLN A 137 -12.23 1.14 3.67
C GLN A 137 -11.34 -0.08 3.46
N SER A 138 -11.89 -1.27 3.71
CA SER A 138 -11.18 -2.54 3.50
C SER A 138 -11.73 -3.28 2.29
N PHE A 139 -10.83 -3.98 1.57
CA PHE A 139 -11.14 -4.76 0.37
C PHE A 139 -10.43 -6.11 0.40
N ILE A 140 -11.05 -7.13 -0.18
CA ILE A 140 -10.34 -8.37 -0.51
C ILE A 140 -10.12 -8.37 -2.01
N ILE A 141 -8.86 -8.25 -2.44
CA ILE A 141 -8.51 -8.22 -3.85
C ILE A 141 -7.61 -9.41 -4.17
N PRO A 142 -8.09 -10.37 -4.97
CA PRO A 142 -7.27 -11.47 -5.44
C PRO A 142 -6.36 -11.04 -6.58
N ALA A 143 -5.18 -11.65 -6.71
CA ALA A 143 -4.26 -11.35 -7.81
C ALA A 143 -4.89 -11.60 -9.19
N CYS A 144 -5.79 -12.57 -9.30
CA CYS A 144 -6.51 -12.83 -10.56
C CYS A 144 -7.46 -11.69 -10.97
N ALA A 145 -7.78 -10.75 -10.08
CA ALA A 145 -8.53 -9.54 -10.45
C ALA A 145 -7.75 -8.61 -11.41
N VAL A 146 -6.43 -8.80 -11.50
CA VAL A 146 -5.53 -8.10 -12.41
C VAL A 146 -4.86 -9.07 -13.40
N ASP A 147 -5.60 -10.10 -13.80
CA ASP A 147 -5.21 -11.12 -14.78
C ASP A 147 -4.01 -12.00 -14.37
N ALA A 148 -3.68 -12.11 -13.08
CA ALA A 148 -2.67 -13.04 -12.62
C ALA A 148 -3.15 -14.50 -12.77
N PRO A 149 -2.27 -15.45 -13.10
CA PRO A 149 -2.64 -16.87 -13.27
C PRO A 149 -2.90 -17.60 -11.94
N HIS A 150 -2.91 -16.89 -10.81
CA HIS A 150 -3.11 -17.43 -9.48
C HIS A 150 -4.05 -16.53 -8.67
N ARG A 151 -4.77 -17.11 -7.71
CA ARG A 151 -5.77 -16.40 -6.93
C ARG A 151 -5.15 -15.39 -5.95
N ARG A 152 -4.30 -15.82 -5.04
CA ARG A 152 -3.59 -14.99 -4.04
C ARG A 152 -4.45 -13.85 -3.47
N ASP A 153 -5.45 -14.20 -2.66
CA ASP A 153 -6.30 -13.21 -1.96
C ASP A 153 -5.47 -12.40 -0.96
N ARG A 154 -5.70 -11.09 -0.92
CA ARG A 154 -5.11 -10.16 0.05
C ARG A 154 -6.16 -9.18 0.55
N VAL A 155 -6.04 -8.83 1.82
CA VAL A 155 -6.82 -7.75 2.43
C VAL A 155 -6.04 -6.45 2.25
N TRP A 156 -6.74 -5.46 1.77
CA TRP A 156 -6.23 -4.12 1.56
C TRP A 156 -7.04 -3.15 2.42
N VAL A 157 -6.38 -2.27 3.13
CA VAL A 157 -7.01 -1.14 3.83
C VAL A 157 -6.54 0.12 3.15
N VAL A 158 -7.48 0.94 2.69
CA VAL A 158 -7.21 2.27 2.15
C VAL A 158 -7.85 3.27 3.10
N ALA A 159 -7.06 4.20 3.60
CA ALA A 159 -7.51 5.22 4.54
C ALA A 159 -7.17 6.62 4.01
N HIS A 160 -8.08 7.57 4.20
CA HIS A 160 -7.94 8.95 3.77
C HIS A 160 -8.18 9.90 4.95
N SER A 161 -7.28 10.85 5.17
CA SER A 161 -7.40 11.83 6.24
C SER A 161 -8.56 12.79 5.99
N ILE A 162 -9.52 12.85 6.93
CA ILE A 162 -10.72 13.68 6.84
C ILE A 162 -10.35 15.16 6.93
N SER A 163 -9.45 15.54 7.82
CA SER A 163 -9.04 16.94 8.05
C SER A 163 -8.32 17.52 6.83
N LYS A 164 -7.36 16.79 6.27
CA LYS A 164 -6.58 17.23 5.10
C LYS A 164 -7.42 17.26 3.82
N GLY A 165 -8.40 16.35 3.70
CA GLY A 165 -9.39 16.40 2.63
C GLY A 165 -10.26 17.65 2.68
N LEU A 166 -10.72 18.06 3.88
CA LEU A 166 -11.49 19.28 4.07
C LEU A 166 -10.68 20.56 3.81
N GLU A 167 -9.41 20.61 4.23
CA GLU A 167 -8.52 21.76 3.96
C GLU A 167 -8.29 21.95 2.46
N ARG A 168 -8.10 20.90 1.69
CA ARG A 168 -7.98 20.95 0.22
C ARG A 168 -9.25 21.43 -0.44
N LEU A 169 -10.42 20.96 -0.02
CA LEU A 169 -11.70 21.45 -0.51
C LEU A 169 -11.89 22.94 -0.21
N ALA A 170 -11.52 23.39 0.99
CA ALA A 170 -11.59 24.80 1.39
C ALA A 170 -10.61 25.67 0.58
N GLY A 171 -9.39 25.20 0.31
CA GLY A 171 -8.40 25.86 -0.53
C GLY A 171 -8.87 26.03 -1.98
N ASN A 172 -9.53 25.01 -2.54
CA ASN A 172 -10.09 25.06 -3.89
C ASN A 172 -11.30 26.01 -4.01
N VAL A 173 -12.06 26.19 -2.92
CA VAL A 173 -13.19 27.14 -2.90
C VAL A 173 -12.71 28.60 -2.84
N ALA A 174 -11.61 28.87 -2.14
CA ALA A 174 -11.04 30.22 -2.04
C ALA A 174 -10.46 30.73 -3.39
N GLY A 175 -10.13 29.85 -4.32
CA GLY A 175 -9.59 30.19 -5.66
C GLY A 175 -10.62 30.40 -6.75
N LYS A 176 -11.91 30.11 -6.54
CA LYS A 176 -12.96 30.19 -7.57
C LYS A 176 -14.13 31.04 -7.12
N GLN A 177 -13.97 32.39 -7.13
CA GLN A 177 -15.13 33.28 -7.12
C GLN A 177 -15.57 33.62 -8.55
N LYS A 178 -16.67 32.99 -9.01
CA LYS A 178 -17.73 33.58 -9.83
C LYS A 178 -18.99 32.71 -9.69
N PRO A 179 -20.14 33.27 -9.25
CA PRO A 179 -21.39 32.53 -9.18
C PRO A 179 -21.99 32.39 -10.58
N GLY A 180 -21.86 31.20 -11.15
CA GLY A 180 -22.60 30.77 -12.33
C GLY A 180 -23.90 30.11 -11.90
N ARG A 181 -24.99 30.56 -12.46
CA ARG A 181 -26.40 30.20 -12.29
C ARG A 181 -26.56 28.66 -12.38
N VAL A 182 -27.09 28.04 -11.33
CA VAL A 182 -27.37 26.60 -11.29
C VAL A 182 -28.69 26.31 -11.99
N ASP A 183 -28.63 25.76 -13.18
CA ASP A 183 -29.79 25.10 -13.81
C ASP A 183 -29.93 23.68 -13.22
N LYS A 184 -31.03 23.47 -12.46
CA LYS A 184 -31.44 22.18 -11.95
C LYS A 184 -31.91 21.28 -13.09
N LYS A 185 -31.06 20.44 -13.65
CA LYS A 185 -31.49 19.25 -14.38
C LYS A 185 -30.95 18.00 -13.68
N LYS A 186 -31.92 17.19 -13.22
CA LYS A 186 -31.71 15.85 -12.67
C LYS A 186 -31.01 14.98 -13.73
N ASN A 187 -29.79 14.56 -13.45
CA ASN A 187 -29.24 13.36 -14.07
C ASN A 187 -28.56 12.52 -12.98
N ARG A 188 -29.19 11.41 -12.65
CA ARG A 188 -28.55 10.31 -11.91
C ARG A 188 -27.42 9.80 -12.80
N PRO A 189 -26.16 9.74 -12.32
CA PRO A 189 -25.16 9.00 -13.06
C PRO A 189 -25.49 7.51 -12.94
N ALA A 190 -25.67 6.86 -14.07
CA ALA A 190 -25.68 5.40 -14.15
C ALA A 190 -24.32 4.91 -13.60
N SER A 191 -24.37 3.95 -12.68
CA SER A 191 -23.20 3.25 -12.18
C SER A 191 -22.45 2.64 -13.38
N LYS A 192 -21.38 3.30 -13.82
CA LYS A 192 -20.43 2.67 -14.71
C LYS A 192 -19.74 1.60 -13.89
N LYS A 193 -20.09 0.31 -14.12
CA LYS A 193 -19.22 -0.80 -13.74
C LYS A 193 -17.84 -0.46 -14.23
N ALA A 194 -16.91 -0.18 -13.32
CA ALA A 194 -15.50 -0.11 -13.64
C ALA A 194 -15.08 -1.51 -14.11
N VAL A 195 -15.07 -1.70 -15.42
CA VAL A 195 -14.49 -2.87 -16.04
C VAL A 195 -12.99 -2.66 -15.90
N LEU A 196 -12.38 -3.36 -14.96
CA LEU A 196 -10.94 -3.55 -14.85
C LEU A 196 -10.47 -4.38 -16.06
N ALA A 197 -10.56 -3.80 -17.26
CA ALA A 197 -10.02 -4.40 -18.46
C ALA A 197 -8.50 -4.17 -18.44
N GLY A 198 -7.78 -5.06 -17.76
CA GLY A 198 -6.36 -5.19 -17.94
C GLY A 198 -6.07 -5.47 -19.43
N LYS A 199 -5.09 -4.79 -20.00
CA LYS A 199 -4.66 -5.07 -21.37
C LYS A 199 -4.15 -6.53 -21.41
N PRO A 200 -4.63 -7.39 -22.34
CA PRO A 200 -4.10 -8.75 -22.52
C PRO A 200 -2.59 -8.66 -22.76
N GLY A 201 -1.79 -9.46 -22.04
CA GLY A 201 -0.35 -9.55 -22.27
C GLY A 201 0.54 -8.92 -21.19
N ARG A 202 -0.01 -8.45 -20.06
CA ARG A 202 0.77 -7.89 -18.94
C ARG A 202 1.54 -8.93 -18.12
N TRP A 203 1.07 -10.16 -18.13
CA TRP A 203 1.75 -11.29 -17.49
C TRP A 203 2.58 -11.99 -18.57
N ARG A 204 3.91 -12.00 -18.37
CA ARG A 204 4.79 -12.80 -19.24
C ARG A 204 4.55 -14.27 -18.92
N ASP A 205 4.47 -15.10 -19.95
CA ASP A 205 4.54 -16.54 -19.80
C ASP A 205 5.75 -16.88 -18.93
N GLU A 206 5.58 -17.82 -17.99
CA GLU A 206 6.68 -18.28 -17.17
C GLU A 206 7.82 -18.70 -18.09
N SER A 207 9.00 -18.10 -17.91
CA SER A 207 10.18 -18.56 -18.64
C SER A 207 10.35 -20.03 -18.31
N GLY A 208 10.59 -20.88 -19.32
CA GLY A 208 10.80 -22.33 -19.13
C GLY A 208 11.97 -22.68 -18.19
N VAL A 209 12.59 -21.67 -17.57
CA VAL A 209 13.57 -21.78 -16.51
C VAL A 209 12.85 -21.69 -15.16
N CYS A 210 12.67 -22.81 -14.51
CA CYS A 210 12.13 -22.88 -13.16
C CYS A 210 13.08 -22.15 -12.18
N ARG A 211 12.72 -20.94 -11.78
CA ARG A 211 13.51 -20.11 -10.83
C ARG A 211 13.58 -20.68 -9.42
N VAL A 212 12.86 -21.75 -9.14
CA VAL A 212 12.86 -22.52 -7.88
C VAL A 212 13.66 -23.82 -7.97
N CYS A 213 14.29 -24.15 -9.11
CA CYS A 213 15.11 -25.35 -9.27
C CYS A 213 16.43 -25.29 -8.50
N HIS A 214 17.02 -26.45 -8.20
CA HIS A 214 18.34 -26.55 -7.60
C HIS A 214 19.40 -25.83 -8.46
N GLY A 215 20.36 -25.17 -7.79
CA GLY A 215 21.44 -24.44 -8.47
C GLY A 215 21.18 -22.96 -8.71
N VAL A 216 19.97 -22.44 -8.43
CA VAL A 216 19.69 -20.99 -8.48
C VAL A 216 20.28 -20.33 -7.24
N SER A 217 21.20 -19.36 -7.45
CA SER A 217 21.81 -18.59 -6.36
C SER A 217 20.74 -17.90 -5.51
N ARG A 218 20.90 -17.99 -4.18
CA ARG A 218 19.98 -17.41 -3.18
C ARG A 218 18.52 -17.83 -3.36
N ARG A 219 18.29 -19.08 -3.70
CA ARG A 219 16.95 -19.64 -3.95
C ARG A 219 15.98 -19.39 -2.77
N VAL A 220 16.41 -19.62 -1.53
CA VAL A 220 15.58 -19.44 -0.33
C VAL A 220 15.15 -18.00 -0.17
N ASP A 221 16.09 -17.06 -0.30
CA ASP A 221 15.80 -15.62 -0.19
C ASP A 221 14.82 -15.17 -1.28
N ARG A 222 15.00 -15.64 -2.52
CA ARG A 222 14.09 -15.32 -3.63
C ARG A 222 12.68 -15.84 -3.42
N ILE A 223 12.54 -17.10 -2.97
CA ILE A 223 11.22 -17.70 -2.69
C ILE A 223 10.52 -16.93 -1.56
N ARG A 224 11.25 -16.64 -0.48
CA ARG A 224 10.72 -15.89 0.66
C ARG A 224 10.27 -14.48 0.25
N SER A 225 11.13 -13.74 -0.44
CA SER A 225 10.82 -12.37 -0.86
C SER A 225 9.66 -12.31 -1.86
N LEU A 226 9.59 -13.24 -2.83
CA LEU A 226 8.45 -13.34 -3.76
C LEU A 226 7.17 -13.79 -3.06
N GLY A 227 7.28 -14.66 -2.05
CA GLY A 227 6.16 -15.11 -1.23
C GLY A 227 5.52 -13.97 -0.44
N ASN A 228 6.33 -13.04 0.04
CA ASN A 228 5.88 -11.89 0.84
C ASN A 228 5.52 -10.66 -0.04
N ALA A 229 6.04 -10.58 -1.26
CA ALA A 229 5.80 -9.42 -2.12
C ALA A 229 4.31 -9.23 -2.46
N VAL A 230 3.87 -8.00 -2.46
CA VAL A 230 2.56 -7.62 -3.02
C VAL A 230 2.57 -7.74 -4.55
N VAL A 231 1.38 -7.78 -5.15
CA VAL A 231 1.20 -7.78 -6.62
C VAL A 231 1.19 -6.33 -7.10
N PRO A 232 2.24 -5.83 -7.79
CA PRO A 232 2.33 -4.41 -8.14
C PRO A 232 1.18 -3.91 -9.01
N GLN A 233 0.54 -4.77 -9.79
CA GLN A 233 -0.60 -4.41 -10.63
C GLN A 233 -1.86 -4.08 -9.79
N VAL A 234 -2.06 -4.75 -8.64
CA VAL A 234 -3.13 -4.39 -7.71
C VAL A 234 -2.84 -3.02 -7.08
N VAL A 235 -1.59 -2.82 -6.66
CA VAL A 235 -1.13 -1.54 -6.10
C VAL A 235 -1.30 -0.40 -7.10
N GLU A 236 -0.95 -0.63 -8.38
CA GLU A 236 -1.15 0.35 -9.45
C GLU A 236 -2.63 0.75 -9.62
N VAL A 237 -3.56 -0.20 -9.53
CA VAL A 237 -5.00 0.10 -9.58
C VAL A 237 -5.42 0.98 -8.40
N LEU A 238 -5.02 0.61 -7.18
CA LEU A 238 -5.31 1.41 -5.99
C LEU A 238 -4.68 2.81 -6.08
N GLY A 239 -3.43 2.90 -6.52
CA GLY A 239 -2.75 4.19 -6.72
C GLY A 239 -3.46 5.08 -7.74
N ARG A 240 -3.96 4.52 -8.84
CA ARG A 240 -4.74 5.28 -9.84
C ARG A 240 -6.05 5.80 -9.27
N MET A 241 -6.75 5.01 -8.43
CA MET A 241 -7.96 5.46 -7.75
C MET A 241 -7.67 6.64 -6.80
N VAL A 242 -6.58 6.57 -6.04
CA VAL A 242 -6.12 7.68 -5.19
C VAL A 242 -5.84 8.94 -6.05
N MET A 243 -5.11 8.78 -7.16
CA MET A 243 -4.81 9.90 -8.07
C MET A 243 -6.05 10.50 -8.73
N GLU A 244 -7.09 9.72 -8.99
CA GLU A 244 -8.37 10.23 -9.51
C GLU A 244 -9.07 11.11 -8.48
N VAL A 245 -9.11 10.67 -7.21
CA VAL A 245 -9.71 11.47 -6.11
C VAL A 245 -8.94 12.78 -5.88
N GLU A 246 -7.62 12.76 -5.98
CA GLU A 246 -6.78 13.95 -5.78
C GLU A 246 -6.88 14.98 -6.91
N ASN A 247 -7.35 14.58 -8.09
CA ASN A 247 -7.49 15.46 -9.25
C ASN A 247 -8.92 16.02 -9.45
N GLU A 248 -9.90 15.57 -8.63
CA GLU A 248 -11.27 16.10 -8.60
C GLU A 248 -11.37 17.37 -7.71
#